data_7fddda890c97fd69807076ec1558f06a
#
_entry.id   7fddda890c97fd69807076ec1558f06a
#
_cell.length_a   1.000
_cell.length_b   1.000
_cell.length_c   1.000
_cell.angle_alpha   90.00
_cell.angle_beta   90.00
_cell.angle_gamma   90.00
#
_symmetry.space_group_name_H-M   'P 1'
#
loop_
_entity.id
_entity.type
_entity.pdbx_description
1 polymer ?
#
loop_
_entity_poly.entity_id
_entity_poly.type
_entity_poly.pdbx_seq_one_letter_code
_entity_poly.pdbx_strand_id
1 'polypeptide(L)'
;REIAFGQRDKGLGLGHSDVSLRGPLGRALSAQFTLAAHTHDSKLEAELEEAWVETRTLPAGLQLRLGRFASQVGRLNEQHPHADDFVERPLLHRAFFGGHWFDDGLRLNWTAPTPVYLRLGAEVLRGQQLVHEVASARSPGALTLNARAGGDLGVGSSWQLGLSWLHNRREAEPEDPAAPHEHEAHGAHFSGKRTALVDLTWKWAPQGNNRQRQLAISTEIARIRGINRHDTGTQRHAAGTLAVVWRHTQAWEFGLRADWLLADHPHLSDFEPLRLREQALMVAWKPTHAQALRLQFTTQRDALDVDDAARRSVQLQYVLSFGAHGAHSY
;
A
#
# COMPACT_ATOMS: atom_id res chain seq x y z
N ARG A 1 -2.03 -10.62 3.99
CA ARG A 1 -0.64 -11.07 3.77
C ARG A 1 0.09 -11.10 5.08
N GLU A 2 0.77 -12.20 5.32
CA GLU A 2 1.38 -12.54 6.58
C GLU A 2 2.33 -11.46 7.12
N ILE A 3 2.15 -11.08 8.38
CA ILE A 3 3.06 -10.15 9.06
C ILE A 3 4.33 -10.89 9.50
N ALA A 4 4.19 -12.10 10.02
CA ALA A 4 5.30 -12.93 10.49
C ALA A 4 5.83 -13.85 9.39
N PHE A 5 7.16 -14.02 9.30
CA PHE A 5 7.78 -14.87 8.26
C PHE A 5 7.48 -16.36 8.43
N GLY A 6 7.18 -16.81 9.65
CA GLY A 6 6.87 -18.21 9.92
C GLY A 6 5.61 -18.74 9.24
N GLN A 7 4.70 -17.83 8.92
CA GLN A 7 3.39 -18.13 8.34
C GLN A 7 3.40 -18.08 6.80
N ARG A 8 4.54 -17.80 6.17
CA ARG A 8 4.63 -17.61 4.71
C ARG A 8 5.00 -18.88 3.99
N ASP A 9 4.42 -19.03 2.81
CA ASP A 9 4.81 -20.06 1.85
C ASP A 9 6.29 -19.96 1.50
N LYS A 10 6.95 -21.11 1.44
CA LYS A 10 8.35 -21.24 1.03
C LYS A 10 8.43 -21.90 -0.34
N GLY A 11 9.39 -21.47 -1.15
CA GLY A 11 9.65 -22.05 -2.46
C GLY A 11 9.30 -21.13 -3.61
N LEU A 12 8.91 -21.71 -4.74
CA LEU A 12 8.56 -20.98 -5.94
C LEU A 12 7.06 -20.70 -5.97
N GLY A 13 6.69 -19.46 -6.24
CA GLY A 13 5.30 -19.04 -6.37
C GLY A 13 5.13 -18.01 -7.46
N LEU A 14 3.94 -17.94 -8.03
CA LEU A 14 3.56 -16.80 -8.85
C LEU A 14 3.33 -15.62 -7.90
N GLY A 15 4.20 -14.61 -8.01
CA GLY A 15 3.99 -13.33 -7.37
C GLY A 15 2.80 -12.60 -7.97
N HIS A 16 2.54 -11.40 -7.48
CA HIS A 16 1.49 -10.57 -8.02
C HIS A 16 1.70 -10.33 -9.52
N SER A 17 0.76 -10.79 -10.33
CA SER A 17 0.76 -10.68 -11.79
C SER A 17 -0.56 -10.06 -12.23
N ASP A 18 -0.52 -8.94 -12.93
CA ASP A 18 -1.72 -8.24 -13.35
C ASP A 18 -1.79 -8.02 -14.87
N VAL A 19 -3.01 -7.91 -15.36
CA VAL A 19 -3.33 -7.47 -16.71
C VAL A 19 -4.28 -6.29 -16.62
N SER A 20 -3.80 -5.13 -17.10
CA SER A 20 -4.54 -3.89 -17.07
C SER A 20 -4.92 -3.43 -18.47
N LEU A 21 -6.18 -3.03 -18.63
CA LEU A 21 -6.70 -2.34 -19.81
C LEU A 21 -7.13 -0.94 -19.39
N ARG A 22 -6.48 0.09 -19.97
CA ARG A 22 -6.82 1.48 -19.69
C ARG A 22 -6.99 2.26 -20.99
N GLY A 23 -8.02 3.08 -21.05
CA GLY A 23 -8.25 3.90 -22.23
C GLY A 23 -9.35 4.96 -22.07
N PRO A 24 -9.48 5.83 -23.06
CA PRO A 24 -10.58 6.80 -23.10
C PRO A 24 -11.91 6.11 -23.48
N LEU A 25 -13.00 6.51 -22.82
CA LEU A 25 -14.37 6.23 -23.20
C LEU A 25 -14.99 7.52 -23.77
N GLY A 26 -14.85 7.69 -25.06
CA GLY A 26 -15.21 8.94 -25.72
C GLY A 26 -14.31 10.12 -25.30
N ARG A 27 -14.87 11.35 -25.33
CA ARG A 27 -14.12 12.58 -25.02
C ARG A 27 -14.09 12.90 -23.52
N ALA A 28 -15.13 12.53 -22.80
CA ALA A 28 -15.38 13.00 -21.43
C ALA A 28 -14.89 12.06 -20.34
N LEU A 29 -14.69 10.78 -20.64
CA LEU A 29 -14.40 9.75 -19.67
C LEU A 29 -13.13 8.98 -20.02
N SER A 30 -12.53 8.35 -19.01
CA SER A 30 -11.54 7.27 -19.12
C SER A 30 -11.97 6.10 -18.25
N ALA A 31 -11.54 4.90 -18.60
CA ALA A 31 -11.78 3.71 -17.80
C ALA A 31 -10.51 2.88 -17.65
N GLN A 32 -10.47 2.10 -16.58
CA GLN A 32 -9.46 1.07 -16.35
C GLN A 32 -10.13 -0.20 -15.83
N PHE A 33 -9.57 -1.31 -16.24
CA PHE A 33 -9.91 -2.65 -15.76
C PHE A 33 -8.60 -3.40 -15.50
N THR A 34 -8.41 -3.95 -14.30
CA THR A 34 -7.21 -4.68 -13.89
C THR A 34 -7.62 -5.98 -13.21
N LEU A 35 -7.20 -7.10 -13.79
CA LEU A 35 -7.25 -8.42 -13.17
C LEU A 35 -5.88 -8.80 -12.67
N ALA A 36 -5.79 -9.25 -11.43
CA ALA A 36 -4.57 -9.76 -10.82
C ALA A 36 -4.69 -11.26 -10.53
N ALA A 37 -3.56 -11.95 -10.54
CA ALA A 37 -3.42 -13.33 -10.12
C ALA A 37 -2.15 -13.48 -9.29
N HIS A 38 -2.24 -14.29 -8.24
CA HIS A 38 -1.10 -14.61 -7.37
C HIS A 38 -1.28 -16.00 -6.75
N THR A 39 -0.19 -16.57 -6.24
CA THR A 39 -0.25 -17.81 -5.49
C THR A 39 -0.33 -17.50 -4.01
N HIS A 40 -1.32 -18.07 -3.33
CA HIS A 40 -1.49 -18.05 -1.88
C HIS A 40 -1.81 -19.46 -1.39
N ASP A 41 -1.13 -19.94 -0.34
CA ASP A 41 -1.26 -21.32 0.17
C ASP A 41 -1.21 -22.39 -0.92
N SER A 42 -0.27 -22.23 -1.86
CA SER A 42 -0.08 -23.10 -3.02
C SER A 42 -1.29 -23.17 -3.99
N LYS A 43 -2.26 -22.27 -3.85
CA LYS A 43 -3.40 -22.13 -4.76
C LYS A 43 -3.25 -20.85 -5.59
N LEU A 44 -3.67 -20.94 -6.86
CA LEU A 44 -3.76 -19.78 -7.72
C LEU A 44 -5.07 -19.04 -7.42
N GLU A 45 -4.94 -17.80 -7.00
CA GLU A 45 -6.07 -16.90 -6.77
C GLU A 45 -6.09 -15.79 -7.82
N ALA A 46 -7.29 -15.45 -8.27
CA ALA A 46 -7.49 -14.35 -9.21
C ALA A 46 -8.50 -13.35 -8.62
N GLU A 47 -8.18 -12.06 -8.69
CA GLU A 47 -9.02 -11.01 -8.16
C GLU A 47 -9.16 -9.83 -9.12
N LEU A 48 -10.31 -9.16 -9.04
CA LEU A 48 -10.54 -7.88 -9.70
C LEU A 48 -9.98 -6.77 -8.81
N GLU A 49 -8.85 -6.18 -9.18
CA GLU A 49 -8.25 -5.07 -8.43
C GLU A 49 -8.88 -3.74 -8.80
N GLU A 50 -9.02 -3.46 -10.10
CA GLU A 50 -9.60 -2.20 -10.54
C GLU A 50 -10.65 -2.39 -11.63
N ALA A 51 -11.73 -1.68 -11.50
CA ALA A 51 -12.79 -1.53 -12.51
C ALA A 51 -13.47 -0.19 -12.30
N TRP A 52 -12.97 0.85 -12.95
CA TRP A 52 -13.48 2.21 -12.72
C TRP A 52 -13.63 3.04 -14.00
N VAL A 53 -14.49 4.06 -13.88
CA VAL A 53 -14.66 5.13 -14.86
C VAL A 53 -14.36 6.47 -14.18
N GLU A 54 -13.65 7.36 -14.88
CA GLU A 54 -13.23 8.67 -14.39
C GLU A 54 -13.51 9.78 -15.41
N THR A 55 -13.96 10.92 -14.93
CA THR A 55 -14.18 12.10 -15.76
C THR A 55 -12.86 12.76 -16.16
N ARG A 56 -12.80 13.28 -17.40
CA ARG A 56 -11.62 13.95 -17.97
C ARG A 56 -11.80 15.44 -18.19
N THR A 57 -13.04 15.90 -18.24
CA THR A 57 -13.40 17.23 -18.75
C THR A 57 -14.15 18.08 -17.75
N LEU A 58 -14.17 17.73 -16.47
CA LEU A 58 -14.76 18.59 -15.45
C LEU A 58 -13.94 19.88 -15.32
N PRO A 59 -14.62 21.02 -15.12
CA PRO A 59 -13.95 22.32 -14.98
C PRO A 59 -13.14 22.42 -13.71
N ALA A 60 -12.27 23.44 -13.66
CA ALA A 60 -11.52 23.86 -12.48
C ALA A 60 -10.63 22.78 -11.83
N GLY A 61 -10.17 21.78 -12.59
CA GLY A 61 -9.29 20.72 -12.06
C GLY A 61 -10.01 19.63 -11.26
N LEU A 62 -11.33 19.55 -11.37
CA LEU A 62 -12.13 18.49 -10.73
C LEU A 62 -12.05 17.19 -11.53
N GLN A 63 -12.00 16.07 -10.82
CA GLN A 63 -12.09 14.71 -11.35
C GLN A 63 -12.98 13.86 -10.46
N LEU A 64 -13.90 13.12 -11.06
CA LEU A 64 -14.80 12.19 -10.38
C LEU A 64 -14.52 10.79 -10.90
N ARG A 65 -14.23 9.84 -9.99
CA ARG A 65 -14.04 8.41 -10.28
C ARG A 65 -15.11 7.60 -9.58
N LEU A 66 -15.65 6.61 -10.27
CA LEU A 66 -16.64 5.67 -9.77
C LEU A 66 -16.19 4.24 -10.12
N GLY A 67 -16.33 3.30 -9.19
CA GLY A 67 -16.02 1.88 -9.36
C GLY A 67 -15.09 1.36 -8.30
N ARG A 68 -14.32 0.31 -8.63
CA ARG A 68 -13.31 -0.30 -7.78
C ARG A 68 -11.93 0.27 -8.11
N PHE A 69 -11.21 0.75 -7.10
CA PHE A 69 -9.90 1.37 -7.29
C PHE A 69 -9.07 1.33 -6.00
N ALA A 70 -7.74 1.49 -6.12
CA ALA A 70 -6.86 1.66 -4.98
C ALA A 70 -7.16 2.97 -4.25
N SER A 71 -7.41 2.93 -2.93
CA SER A 71 -7.63 4.14 -2.12
C SER A 71 -6.38 5.03 -2.09
N GLN A 72 -6.59 6.36 -1.99
CA GLN A 72 -5.53 7.37 -1.91
C GLN A 72 -4.93 7.54 -0.51
N VAL A 73 -5.14 6.59 0.39
CA VAL A 73 -4.56 6.60 1.74
C VAL A 73 -3.10 6.17 1.68
N GLY A 74 -2.20 7.15 1.85
CA GLY A 74 -0.76 6.95 1.66
C GLY A 74 -0.34 6.92 0.18
N ARG A 75 0.94 7.13 -0.07
CA ARG A 75 1.49 7.11 -1.43
C ARG A 75 1.56 5.69 -2.00
N LEU A 76 2.04 4.76 -1.19
CA LEU A 76 2.32 3.41 -1.65
C LEU A 76 1.04 2.64 -2.00
N ASN A 77 -0.10 2.96 -1.38
CA ASN A 77 -1.35 2.30 -1.71
C ASN A 77 -1.88 2.63 -3.11
N GLU A 78 -1.58 3.82 -3.64
CA GLU A 78 -1.92 4.18 -5.03
C GLU A 78 -1.01 3.50 -6.07
N GLN A 79 0.08 2.85 -5.64
CA GLN A 79 1.08 2.23 -6.52
C GLN A 79 0.83 0.72 -6.64
N HIS A 80 0.85 0.19 -7.87
CA HIS A 80 0.77 -1.27 -8.08
C HIS A 80 2.07 -1.97 -7.67
N PRO A 81 2.02 -3.24 -7.20
CA PRO A 81 3.18 -3.96 -6.68
C PRO A 81 4.34 -4.12 -7.65
N HIS A 82 4.06 -4.22 -8.95
CA HIS A 82 5.13 -4.32 -9.94
C HIS A 82 6.02 -3.07 -9.99
N ALA A 83 5.49 -1.91 -9.57
CA ALA A 83 6.22 -0.65 -9.48
C ALA A 83 6.89 -0.42 -8.11
N ASP A 84 6.69 -1.30 -7.13
CA ASP A 84 7.33 -1.20 -5.82
C ASP A 84 8.85 -1.39 -5.96
N ASP A 85 9.61 -0.67 -5.13
CA ASP A 85 11.07 -0.79 -5.11
C ASP A 85 11.51 -2.10 -4.44
N PHE A 86 10.80 -2.55 -3.42
CA PHE A 86 11.07 -3.75 -2.63
C PHE A 86 10.16 -4.90 -3.06
N VAL A 87 10.60 -6.14 -2.83
CA VAL A 87 9.81 -7.35 -3.13
C VAL A 87 8.53 -7.39 -2.30
N GLU A 88 8.61 -6.93 -1.06
CA GLU A 88 7.48 -6.89 -0.14
C GLU A 88 7.15 -5.47 0.29
N ARG A 89 5.88 -5.22 0.49
CA ARG A 89 5.41 -3.97 1.07
C ARG A 89 5.83 -3.80 2.52
N PRO A 90 5.98 -2.54 2.98
CA PRO A 90 6.30 -2.22 4.37
C PRO A 90 5.29 -2.82 5.35
N LEU A 91 5.73 -3.05 6.60
CA LEU A 91 4.87 -3.53 7.69
C LEU A 91 3.58 -2.70 7.84
N LEU A 92 3.67 -1.37 7.69
CA LEU A 92 2.52 -0.48 7.74
C LEU A 92 1.40 -0.92 6.79
N HIS A 93 1.73 -1.17 5.52
CA HIS A 93 0.74 -1.57 4.51
C HIS A 93 0.24 -2.99 4.72
N ARG A 94 1.11 -3.92 5.10
CA ARG A 94 0.71 -5.30 5.40
C ARG A 94 -0.20 -5.36 6.62
N ALA A 95 0.13 -4.62 7.67
CA ALA A 95 -0.61 -4.63 8.93
C ALA A 95 -1.97 -3.92 8.85
N PHE A 96 -2.05 -2.77 8.16
CA PHE A 96 -3.21 -1.89 8.20
C PHE A 96 -4.09 -1.93 6.96
N PHE A 97 -3.57 -2.43 5.82
CA PHE A 97 -4.26 -2.42 4.53
C PHE A 97 -4.20 -3.77 3.80
N GLY A 98 -3.78 -4.86 4.47
CA GLY A 98 -3.63 -6.17 3.83
C GLY A 98 -2.62 -6.20 2.67
N GLY A 99 -1.65 -5.27 2.68
CA GLY A 99 -0.70 -5.04 1.60
C GLY A 99 -1.17 -3.99 0.59
N HIS A 100 -2.40 -4.11 0.08
CA HIS A 100 -3.10 -3.17 -0.81
C HIS A 100 -4.54 -3.03 -0.40
N TRP A 101 -5.06 -1.81 -0.48
CA TRP A 101 -6.48 -1.57 -0.27
C TRP A 101 -7.13 -1.07 -1.55
N PHE A 102 -7.76 -1.98 -2.27
CA PHE A 102 -8.71 -1.70 -3.34
C PHE A 102 -10.13 -1.75 -2.80
N ASP A 103 -10.99 -0.82 -3.20
CA ASP A 103 -12.37 -0.82 -2.71
C ASP A 103 -13.35 -0.22 -3.73
N ASP A 104 -14.62 -0.56 -3.56
CA ASP A 104 -15.71 -0.06 -4.37
C ASP A 104 -16.19 1.28 -3.82
N GLY A 105 -16.32 2.29 -4.68
CA GLY A 105 -16.78 3.58 -4.21
C GLY A 105 -16.72 4.73 -5.20
N LEU A 106 -16.72 5.92 -4.64
CA LEU A 106 -16.66 7.19 -5.33
C LEU A 106 -15.49 8.00 -4.81
N ARG A 107 -14.72 8.61 -5.72
CA ARG A 107 -13.61 9.52 -5.42
C ARG A 107 -13.83 10.85 -6.13
N LEU A 108 -13.71 11.92 -5.39
CA LEU A 108 -13.64 13.28 -5.92
C LEU A 108 -12.24 13.84 -5.65
N ASN A 109 -11.55 14.25 -6.69
CA ASN A 109 -10.28 14.96 -6.63
C ASN A 109 -10.43 16.38 -7.16
N TRP A 110 -9.67 17.28 -6.56
CA TRP A 110 -9.48 18.64 -7.06
C TRP A 110 -7.99 18.96 -7.10
N THR A 111 -7.50 19.29 -8.29
CA THR A 111 -6.13 19.77 -8.47
C THR A 111 -6.16 21.29 -8.56
N ALA A 112 -5.53 21.94 -7.60
CA ALA A 112 -5.50 23.40 -7.51
C ALA A 112 -4.68 24.01 -8.66
N PRO A 113 -5.13 25.12 -9.26
CA PRO A 113 -4.36 25.83 -10.28
C PRO A 113 -3.29 26.72 -9.64
N THR A 114 -2.34 26.12 -8.92
CA THR A 114 -1.27 26.79 -8.20
C THR A 114 0.10 26.43 -8.79
N PRO A 115 1.14 27.29 -8.62
CA PRO A 115 2.50 26.98 -9.07
C PRO A 115 3.09 25.74 -8.42
N VAL A 116 2.71 25.45 -7.18
CA VAL A 116 3.06 24.24 -6.45
C VAL A 116 1.94 23.23 -6.69
N TYR A 117 2.29 21.97 -7.03
CA TYR A 117 1.29 20.92 -7.13
C TYR A 117 0.53 20.77 -5.81
N LEU A 118 -0.79 20.88 -5.88
CA LEU A 118 -1.69 20.65 -4.75
C LEU A 118 -2.92 19.88 -5.24
N ARG A 119 -3.13 18.69 -4.69
CA ARG A 119 -4.32 17.88 -4.92
C ARG A 119 -5.03 17.65 -3.60
N LEU A 120 -6.33 17.89 -3.56
CA LEU A 120 -7.21 17.49 -2.48
C LEU A 120 -8.13 16.38 -2.99
N GLY A 121 -8.37 15.36 -2.17
CA GLY A 121 -9.21 14.22 -2.51
C GLY A 121 -10.11 13.82 -1.36
N ALA A 122 -11.29 13.30 -1.72
CA ALA A 122 -12.24 12.68 -0.81
C ALA A 122 -12.76 11.39 -1.43
N GLU A 123 -12.92 10.34 -0.63
CA GLU A 123 -13.45 9.07 -1.08
C GLU A 123 -14.56 8.60 -0.15
N VAL A 124 -15.57 7.97 -0.76
CA VAL A 124 -16.65 7.25 -0.06
C VAL A 124 -16.59 5.81 -0.55
N LEU A 125 -16.23 4.90 0.35
CA LEU A 125 -15.85 3.54 0.02
C LEU A 125 -16.68 2.51 0.80
N ARG A 126 -16.69 1.29 0.31
CA ARG A 126 -17.40 0.17 0.95
C ARG A 126 -16.74 -0.27 2.25
N GLY A 127 -15.40 -0.24 2.36
CA GLY A 127 -14.63 -0.50 3.58
C GLY A 127 -14.48 -2.00 3.94
N GLN A 128 -14.69 -2.92 3.01
CA GLN A 128 -14.70 -4.36 3.32
C GLN A 128 -13.35 -4.93 3.76
N GLN A 129 -12.26 -4.50 3.15
CA GLN A 129 -10.91 -5.00 3.45
C GLN A 129 -10.27 -4.38 4.70
N LEU A 130 -10.92 -3.40 5.33
CA LEU A 130 -10.39 -2.72 6.52
C LEU A 130 -10.61 -3.48 7.82
N VAL A 131 -11.37 -4.56 7.80
CA VAL A 131 -11.62 -5.47 8.93
C VAL A 131 -11.62 -6.88 8.39
N HIS A 132 -11.15 -7.83 9.20
CA HIS A 132 -11.02 -9.23 8.80
C HIS A 132 -12.39 -9.87 8.53
N GLU A 133 -13.34 -9.64 9.42
CA GLU A 133 -14.72 -10.08 9.30
C GLU A 133 -15.66 -8.92 9.58
N VAL A 134 -16.68 -8.74 8.77
CA VAL A 134 -17.57 -7.58 8.85
C VAL A 134 -18.89 -7.93 9.48
N ALA A 135 -19.13 -7.46 10.71
CA ALA A 135 -20.38 -7.65 11.46
C ALA A 135 -21.59 -6.97 10.81
N SER A 136 -21.41 -5.96 9.98
CA SER A 136 -22.53 -5.29 9.34
C SER A 136 -22.21 -4.76 7.95
N ALA A 137 -23.15 -5.00 7.02
CA ALA A 137 -23.07 -4.57 5.63
C ALA A 137 -23.45 -3.09 5.39
N ARG A 138 -23.34 -2.22 6.39
CA ARG A 138 -23.70 -0.80 6.21
C ARG A 138 -22.76 -0.14 5.21
N SER A 139 -23.32 0.49 4.18
CA SER A 139 -22.58 1.28 3.19
C SER A 139 -23.04 2.74 3.29
N PRO A 140 -22.13 3.72 3.20
CA PRO A 140 -20.69 3.61 3.06
C PRO A 140 -19.99 3.14 4.34
N GLY A 141 -18.99 2.27 4.19
CA GLY A 141 -18.22 1.71 5.31
C GLY A 141 -16.95 2.48 5.63
N ALA A 142 -16.40 3.23 4.68
CA ALA A 142 -15.22 4.04 4.89
C ALA A 142 -15.33 5.39 4.20
N LEU A 143 -14.75 6.41 4.83
CA LEU A 143 -14.59 7.77 4.29
C LEU A 143 -13.11 8.13 4.37
N THR A 144 -12.53 8.68 3.30
CA THR A 144 -11.17 9.17 3.31
C THR A 144 -11.11 10.64 2.90
N LEU A 145 -10.13 11.34 3.44
CA LEU A 145 -9.72 12.66 2.99
C LEU A 145 -8.22 12.61 2.75
N ASN A 146 -7.74 13.17 1.67
CA ASN A 146 -6.32 13.29 1.39
C ASN A 146 -5.96 14.66 0.84
N ALA A 147 -4.75 15.09 1.14
CA ALA A 147 -4.13 16.27 0.58
C ALA A 147 -2.71 15.88 0.15
N ARG A 148 -2.33 16.23 -1.06
CA ARG A 148 -1.00 15.98 -1.58
C ARG A 148 -0.41 17.24 -2.19
N ALA A 149 0.76 17.63 -1.72
CA ALA A 149 1.52 18.76 -2.22
C ALA A 149 2.89 18.29 -2.73
N GLY A 150 3.42 18.96 -3.74
CA GLY A 150 4.73 18.60 -4.28
C GLY A 150 5.29 19.68 -5.19
N GLY A 151 6.58 19.58 -5.45
CA GLY A 151 7.26 20.55 -6.33
C GLY A 151 8.74 20.24 -6.47
N ASP A 152 9.40 21.08 -7.24
CA ASP A 152 10.83 20.99 -7.47
C ASP A 152 11.61 21.89 -6.49
N LEU A 153 12.78 21.43 -6.08
CA LEU A 153 13.79 22.17 -5.32
C LEU A 153 15.02 22.36 -6.21
N GLY A 154 14.94 23.32 -7.12
CA GLY A 154 15.94 23.53 -8.16
C GLY A 154 15.88 22.46 -9.26
N VAL A 155 16.94 22.34 -10.06
CA VAL A 155 16.98 21.48 -11.25
C VAL A 155 17.08 19.98 -10.90
N GLY A 156 17.67 19.67 -9.74
CA GLY A 156 18.06 18.29 -9.42
C GLY A 156 17.23 17.61 -8.35
N SER A 157 16.30 18.29 -7.71
CA SER A 157 15.54 17.73 -6.59
C SER A 157 14.05 17.99 -6.73
N SER A 158 13.26 17.04 -6.26
CA SER A 158 11.80 17.18 -6.15
C SER A 158 11.29 16.52 -4.87
N TRP A 159 10.13 16.96 -4.41
CA TRP A 159 9.52 16.45 -3.19
C TRP A 159 8.01 16.31 -3.36
N GLN A 160 7.43 15.41 -2.57
CA GLN A 160 5.99 15.24 -2.44
C GLN A 160 5.65 14.91 -0.98
N LEU A 161 4.68 15.60 -0.41
CA LEU A 161 4.10 15.39 0.91
C LEU A 161 2.65 14.99 0.77
N GLY A 162 2.24 13.93 1.44
CA GLY A 162 0.86 13.47 1.54
C GLY A 162 0.35 13.48 2.97
N LEU A 163 -0.90 13.85 3.13
CA LEU A 163 -1.66 13.75 4.39
C LEU A 163 -2.93 12.98 4.08
N SER A 164 -3.21 11.93 4.83
CA SER A 164 -4.41 11.11 4.65
C SER A 164 -5.11 10.90 5.98
N TRP A 165 -6.43 10.97 5.94
CA TRP A 165 -7.30 10.65 7.04
C TRP A 165 -8.36 9.66 6.58
N LEU A 166 -8.55 8.59 7.37
CA LEU A 166 -9.53 7.55 7.11
C LEU A 166 -10.46 7.42 8.33
N HIS A 167 -11.75 7.43 8.08
CA HIS A 167 -12.77 7.04 9.04
C HIS A 167 -13.40 5.70 8.62
N ASN A 168 -13.09 4.64 9.37
CA ASN A 168 -13.64 3.32 9.19
C ASN A 168 -14.88 3.16 10.06
N ARG A 169 -16.00 2.84 9.44
CA ARG A 169 -17.31 2.61 10.09
C ARG A 169 -17.63 1.11 10.21
N ARG A 170 -16.74 0.25 9.68
CA ARG A 170 -16.90 -1.20 9.80
C ARG A 170 -16.47 -1.66 11.18
N GLU A 171 -17.18 -2.63 11.69
CA GLU A 171 -16.88 -3.33 12.93
C GLU A 171 -16.61 -4.79 12.61
N ALA A 172 -15.58 -5.36 13.24
CA ALA A 172 -15.30 -6.78 13.11
C ALA A 172 -16.39 -7.61 13.79
N GLU A 173 -16.71 -8.75 13.20
CA GLU A 173 -17.56 -9.75 13.88
C GLU A 173 -16.84 -10.32 15.11
N PRO A 174 -17.60 -10.69 16.15
CA PRO A 174 -17.06 -11.45 17.25
C PRO A 174 -16.57 -12.81 16.72
N GLU A 175 -15.29 -13.16 16.97
CA GLU A 175 -14.82 -14.51 16.70
C GLU A 175 -15.69 -15.52 17.45
N ASP A 176 -16.29 -16.44 16.72
CA ASP A 176 -16.94 -17.62 17.29
C ASP A 176 -15.85 -18.68 17.45
N PRO A 177 -15.46 -19.07 18.68
CA PRO A 177 -14.43 -20.08 18.88
C PRO A 177 -14.80 -21.45 18.31
N ALA A 178 -16.06 -21.66 17.95
CA ALA A 178 -16.58 -22.91 17.37
C ALA A 178 -16.73 -22.88 15.84
N ALA A 179 -16.57 -21.71 15.22
CA ALA A 179 -16.63 -21.60 13.76
C ALA A 179 -15.38 -22.25 13.11
N PRO A 180 -15.53 -23.07 12.08
CA PRO A 180 -14.38 -23.50 11.31
C PRO A 180 -13.71 -22.25 10.71
N HIS A 181 -12.40 -22.10 10.90
CA HIS A 181 -11.60 -21.04 10.29
C HIS A 181 -11.68 -21.17 8.77
N GLU A 182 -12.71 -20.58 8.16
CA GLU A 182 -12.80 -20.47 6.70
C GLU A 182 -11.81 -19.38 6.27
N HIS A 183 -10.92 -19.77 5.39
CA HIS A 183 -9.95 -19.03 4.59
C HIS A 183 -9.77 -17.55 4.95
N GLU A 184 -8.58 -17.22 5.42
CA GLU A 184 -8.15 -15.87 5.77
C GLU A 184 -8.47 -14.88 4.65
N ALA A 185 -9.47 -14.03 4.89
CA ALA A 185 -9.78 -12.95 3.97
C ALA A 185 -8.57 -11.99 3.88
N HIS A 186 -8.22 -11.59 2.66
CA HIS A 186 -7.19 -10.59 2.40
C HIS A 186 -7.60 -9.24 3.00
N GLY A 187 -7.35 -9.02 4.29
CA GLY A 187 -7.76 -7.83 5.03
C GLY A 187 -6.66 -7.27 5.94
N ALA A 188 -6.99 -6.17 6.60
CA ALA A 188 -6.12 -5.56 7.58
C ALA A 188 -6.04 -6.42 8.85
N HIS A 189 -4.83 -6.69 9.33
CA HIS A 189 -4.62 -7.40 10.60
C HIS A 189 -4.99 -6.55 11.81
N PHE A 190 -4.74 -5.25 11.71
CA PHE A 190 -5.05 -4.28 12.76
C PHE A 190 -5.89 -3.16 12.17
N SER A 191 -7.05 -2.93 12.76
CA SER A 191 -8.00 -1.93 12.31
C SER A 191 -8.44 -1.04 13.47
N GLY A 192 -9.11 0.05 13.14
CA GLY A 192 -9.72 0.95 14.09
C GLY A 192 -10.59 1.99 13.40
N LYS A 193 -11.26 2.83 14.17
CA LYS A 193 -12.25 3.80 13.67
C LYS A 193 -11.61 4.96 12.91
N ARG A 194 -10.40 5.35 13.26
CA ARG A 194 -9.73 6.55 12.68
C ARG A 194 -8.27 6.26 12.42
N THR A 195 -7.85 6.45 11.18
CA THR A 195 -6.45 6.38 10.77
C THR A 195 -6.00 7.74 10.27
N ALA A 196 -4.87 8.21 10.76
CA ALA A 196 -4.14 9.35 10.19
C ALA A 196 -2.81 8.85 9.65
N LEU A 197 -2.47 9.25 8.42
CA LEU A 197 -1.23 8.87 7.76
C LEU A 197 -0.57 10.10 7.14
N VAL A 198 0.74 10.16 7.27
CA VAL A 198 1.61 11.16 6.64
C VAL A 198 2.61 10.41 5.78
N ASP A 199 2.80 10.85 4.56
CA ASP A 199 3.83 10.35 3.65
C ASP A 199 4.70 11.50 3.12
N LEU A 200 5.99 11.24 2.94
CA LEU A 200 6.94 12.16 2.34
C LEU A 200 7.88 11.40 1.41
N THR A 201 8.07 11.92 0.22
CA THR A 201 9.08 11.44 -0.73
C THR A 201 9.93 12.60 -1.20
N TRP A 202 11.24 12.42 -1.14
CA TRP A 202 12.20 13.31 -1.74
C TRP A 202 13.07 12.54 -2.74
N LYS A 203 13.28 13.14 -3.91
CA LYS A 203 14.10 12.56 -4.97
C LYS A 203 15.16 13.56 -5.41
N TRP A 204 16.36 13.06 -5.60
CA TRP A 204 17.47 13.82 -6.14
C TRP A 204 18.13 13.09 -7.31
N ALA A 205 18.42 13.82 -8.37
CA ALA A 205 19.13 13.31 -9.53
C ALA A 205 20.12 14.38 -10.05
N PRO A 206 21.37 14.02 -10.38
CA PRO A 206 22.32 14.98 -10.91
C PRO A 206 21.77 15.66 -12.17
N GLN A 207 21.75 17.00 -12.17
CA GLN A 207 21.25 17.82 -13.29
C GLN A 207 19.83 17.48 -13.74
N GLY A 208 18.99 16.91 -12.84
CA GLY A 208 17.63 16.46 -13.17
C GLY A 208 17.56 15.16 -13.98
N ASN A 209 18.69 14.52 -14.32
CA ASN A 209 18.70 13.27 -15.07
C ASN A 209 18.54 12.05 -14.16
N ASN A 210 17.29 11.66 -13.92
CA ASN A 210 16.93 10.51 -13.09
C ASN A 210 17.12 9.14 -13.79
N ARG A 211 17.49 9.11 -15.07
CA ARG A 211 17.66 7.83 -15.79
C ARG A 211 18.96 7.13 -15.41
N GLN A 212 20.02 7.85 -15.11
CA GLN A 212 21.31 7.27 -14.77
C GLN A 212 21.51 7.14 -13.27
N ARG A 213 21.34 8.22 -12.52
CA ARG A 213 21.56 8.26 -11.08
C ARG A 213 20.38 8.94 -10.41
N GLN A 214 19.89 8.35 -9.34
CA GLN A 214 18.85 8.95 -8.52
C GLN A 214 18.97 8.45 -7.07
N LEU A 215 18.80 9.36 -6.13
CA LEU A 215 18.53 9.02 -4.73
C LEU A 215 17.07 9.32 -4.45
N ALA A 216 16.34 8.34 -3.98
CA ALA A 216 14.97 8.51 -3.49
C ALA A 216 14.91 8.15 -2.00
N ILE A 217 14.35 9.04 -1.20
CA ILE A 217 14.06 8.81 0.22
C ILE A 217 12.57 8.95 0.40
N SER A 218 11.93 7.94 0.97
CA SER A 218 10.50 7.95 1.24
C SER A 218 10.19 7.46 2.65
N THR A 219 9.17 8.02 3.26
CA THR A 219 8.67 7.63 4.57
C THR A 219 7.15 7.70 4.59
N GLU A 220 6.53 6.76 5.29
CA GLU A 220 5.11 6.80 5.63
C GLU A 220 4.96 6.45 7.11
N ILE A 221 4.12 7.20 7.82
CA ILE A 221 3.82 6.99 9.23
C ILE A 221 2.31 7.04 9.41
N ALA A 222 1.76 6.01 10.02
CA ALA A 222 0.32 5.93 10.32
C ALA A 222 0.05 5.72 11.81
N ARG A 223 -1.08 6.25 12.25
CA ARG A 223 -1.62 6.03 13.58
C ARG A 223 -3.11 5.72 13.50
N ILE A 224 -3.52 4.64 14.16
CA ILE A 224 -4.91 4.20 14.27
C ILE A 224 -5.38 4.40 15.70
N ARG A 225 -6.61 4.87 15.85
CA ARG A 225 -7.32 5.05 17.12
C ARG A 225 -8.73 4.48 17.04
N GLY A 226 -9.30 4.16 18.23
CA GLY A 226 -10.63 3.58 18.35
C GLY A 226 -10.62 2.18 17.77
N ILE A 227 -9.84 1.27 18.39
CA ILE A 227 -9.75 -0.14 18.02
C ILE A 227 -11.13 -0.76 18.24
N ASN A 228 -11.71 -1.30 17.18
CA ASN A 228 -13.03 -1.89 17.21
C ASN A 228 -13.12 -3.03 18.25
N ARG A 229 -14.31 -3.21 18.85
CA ARG A 229 -14.69 -4.22 19.86
C ARG A 229 -14.20 -3.97 21.27
N HIS A 230 -12.96 -3.54 21.47
CA HIS A 230 -12.34 -3.41 22.79
C HIS A 230 -11.86 -1.99 23.06
N ASP A 231 -12.50 -1.00 22.41
CA ASP A 231 -12.07 0.39 22.52
C ASP A 231 -12.40 0.98 23.90
N THR A 232 -11.40 1.06 24.76
CA THR A 232 -11.45 1.84 26.00
C THR A 232 -11.01 3.28 25.79
N GLY A 233 -10.75 3.70 24.56
CA GLY A 233 -10.29 5.03 24.19
C GLY A 233 -8.78 5.24 24.31
N THR A 234 -8.03 4.32 24.89
CA THR A 234 -6.58 4.43 25.13
C THR A 234 -5.74 3.62 24.17
N GLN A 235 -6.27 2.49 23.67
CA GLN A 235 -5.58 1.57 22.76
C GLN A 235 -5.38 2.22 21.39
N ARG A 236 -4.25 1.89 20.80
CA ARG A 236 -3.83 2.46 19.52
C ARG A 236 -2.88 1.55 18.76
N HIS A 237 -2.93 1.62 17.44
CA HIS A 237 -1.88 1.07 16.60
C HIS A 237 -1.08 2.20 15.95
N ALA A 238 0.19 1.97 15.71
CA ALA A 238 1.04 2.88 14.97
C ALA A 238 2.07 2.09 14.19
N ALA A 239 2.40 2.54 12.99
CA ALA A 239 3.45 1.95 12.18
C ALA A 239 4.14 3.01 11.33
N GLY A 240 5.36 2.74 10.93
CA GLY A 240 6.08 3.61 10.01
C GLY A 240 7.12 2.86 9.22
N THR A 241 7.51 3.46 8.11
CA THR A 241 8.54 2.99 7.20
C THR A 241 9.45 4.13 6.79
N LEU A 242 10.72 3.84 6.62
CA LEU A 242 11.71 4.69 5.98
C LEU A 242 12.44 3.86 4.93
N ALA A 243 12.41 4.29 3.68
CA ALA A 243 13.11 3.64 2.58
C ALA A 243 14.06 4.62 1.88
N VAL A 244 15.23 4.10 1.53
CA VAL A 244 16.25 4.81 0.74
C VAL A 244 16.58 3.92 -0.45
N VAL A 245 16.42 4.45 -1.66
CA VAL A 245 16.74 3.75 -2.90
C VAL A 245 17.75 4.57 -3.69
N TRP A 246 18.89 3.96 -3.97
CA TRP A 246 19.95 4.53 -4.78
C TRP A 246 20.01 3.84 -6.15
N ARG A 247 19.65 4.56 -7.21
CA ARG A 247 19.93 4.15 -8.58
C ARG A 247 21.36 4.55 -8.92
N HIS A 248 22.24 3.56 -8.97
CA HIS A 248 23.65 3.74 -9.27
C HIS A 248 23.91 3.95 -10.77
N THR A 249 23.21 3.16 -11.58
CA THR A 249 23.19 3.24 -13.03
C THR A 249 21.77 3.00 -13.54
N GLN A 250 21.57 3.10 -14.83
CA GLN A 250 20.29 2.73 -15.45
C GLN A 250 19.86 1.29 -15.13
N ALA A 251 20.83 0.38 -14.92
CA ALA A 251 20.59 -1.04 -14.71
C ALA A 251 20.63 -1.47 -13.24
N TRP A 252 21.21 -0.72 -12.32
CA TRP A 252 21.44 -1.17 -10.95
C TRP A 252 20.84 -0.23 -9.91
N GLU A 253 20.04 -0.79 -9.02
CA GLU A 253 19.48 -0.09 -7.87
C GLU A 253 19.76 -0.86 -6.57
N PHE A 254 19.96 -0.11 -5.50
CA PHE A 254 20.20 -0.59 -4.14
C PHE A 254 19.22 0.06 -3.20
N GLY A 255 18.57 -0.73 -2.37
CA GLY A 255 17.55 -0.25 -1.43
C GLY A 255 17.84 -0.66 0.01
N LEU A 256 17.55 0.25 0.92
CA LEU A 256 17.51 0.03 2.38
C LEU A 256 16.12 0.42 2.86
N ARG A 257 15.50 -0.40 3.69
CA ARG A 257 14.22 -0.09 4.33
C ARG A 257 14.25 -0.48 5.81
N ALA A 258 13.68 0.38 6.63
CA ALA A 258 13.44 0.12 8.04
C ALA A 258 11.96 0.38 8.36
N ASP A 259 11.31 -0.63 8.93
CA ASP A 259 9.91 -0.59 9.31
C ASP A 259 9.76 -0.81 10.81
N TRP A 260 8.71 -0.24 11.39
CA TRP A 260 8.30 -0.51 12.75
C TRP A 260 6.77 -0.59 12.85
N LEU A 261 6.29 -1.43 13.76
CA LEU A 261 4.87 -1.60 14.11
C LEU A 261 4.74 -1.64 15.62
N LEU A 262 3.79 -0.89 16.15
CA LEU A 262 3.29 -0.94 17.51
C LEU A 262 1.79 -1.19 17.42
N ALA A 263 1.32 -2.27 17.99
CA ALA A 263 -0.09 -2.60 18.01
C ALA A 263 -0.49 -3.09 19.40
N ASP A 264 -1.69 -2.77 19.84
CA ASP A 264 -2.30 -3.34 21.02
C ASP A 264 -3.17 -4.51 20.55
N HIS A 265 -2.69 -5.74 20.76
CA HIS A 265 -3.40 -6.96 20.36
C HIS A 265 -4.39 -7.38 21.46
N PRO A 266 -5.66 -7.63 21.12
CA PRO A 266 -6.62 -8.13 22.11
C PRO A 266 -6.22 -9.53 22.59
N HIS A 267 -6.13 -9.71 23.91
CA HIS A 267 -5.88 -11.00 24.54
C HIS A 267 -6.82 -11.18 25.73
N LEU A 268 -7.76 -12.12 25.63
CA LEU A 268 -8.83 -12.37 26.64
C LEU A 268 -9.62 -11.07 26.96
N SER A 269 -9.43 -10.52 28.16
CA SER A 269 -10.08 -9.30 28.64
C SER A 269 -9.18 -8.07 28.63
N ASP A 270 -7.92 -8.21 28.15
CA ASP A 270 -6.89 -7.17 28.22
C ASP A 270 -6.22 -6.99 26.85
N PHE A 271 -5.22 -6.14 26.78
CA PHE A 271 -4.44 -5.88 25.57
C PHE A 271 -2.96 -6.16 25.82
N GLU A 272 -2.36 -6.90 24.91
CA GLU A 272 -0.90 -7.12 24.89
C GLU A 272 -0.23 -6.24 23.85
N PRO A 273 0.84 -5.50 24.23
CA PRO A 273 1.57 -4.68 23.27
C PRO A 273 2.42 -5.52 22.34
N LEU A 274 2.10 -5.51 21.06
CA LEU A 274 2.93 -6.06 20.00
C LEU A 274 3.93 -5.01 19.50
N ARG A 275 5.20 -5.37 19.44
CA ARG A 275 6.25 -4.57 18.80
C ARG A 275 6.93 -5.40 17.74
N LEU A 276 7.03 -4.86 16.54
CA LEU A 276 7.73 -5.53 15.43
C LEU A 276 8.62 -4.52 14.72
N ARG A 277 9.86 -4.93 14.42
CA ARG A 277 10.80 -4.15 13.62
C ARG A 277 11.30 -4.99 12.47
N GLU A 278 11.36 -4.38 11.30
CA GLU A 278 11.82 -5.04 10.09
C GLU A 278 12.88 -4.19 9.40
N GLN A 279 13.92 -4.83 8.87
CA GLN A 279 14.95 -4.20 8.06
C GLN A 279 15.13 -5.01 6.78
N ALA A 280 15.12 -4.33 5.65
CA ALA A 280 15.29 -4.95 4.34
C ALA A 280 16.45 -4.33 3.58
N LEU A 281 17.24 -5.18 2.93
CA LEU A 281 18.24 -4.85 1.94
C LEU A 281 17.74 -5.34 0.59
N MET A 282 17.82 -4.53 -0.45
CA MET A 282 17.41 -4.89 -1.81
C MET A 282 18.49 -4.52 -2.81
N VAL A 283 18.73 -5.44 -3.75
CA VAL A 283 19.50 -5.20 -4.96
C VAL A 283 18.62 -5.52 -6.15
N ALA A 284 18.49 -4.59 -7.09
CA ALA A 284 17.73 -4.79 -8.31
C ALA A 284 18.65 -4.63 -9.54
N TRP A 285 18.54 -5.59 -10.46
CA TRP A 285 19.11 -5.51 -11.78
C TRP A 285 17.99 -5.33 -12.82
N LYS A 286 18.04 -4.22 -13.55
CA LYS A 286 17.04 -3.81 -14.54
C LYS A 286 17.70 -3.74 -15.92
N PRO A 287 17.83 -4.87 -16.64
CA PRO A 287 18.48 -4.88 -17.95
C PRO A 287 17.74 -4.04 -18.98
N THR A 288 16.43 -3.93 -18.83
CA THR A 288 15.55 -3.07 -19.62
C THR A 288 14.53 -2.38 -18.71
N HIS A 289 13.79 -1.39 -19.22
CA HIS A 289 12.69 -0.77 -18.49
C HIS A 289 11.51 -1.75 -18.24
N ALA A 290 11.45 -2.85 -19.01
CA ALA A 290 10.40 -3.85 -18.91
C ALA A 290 10.78 -5.05 -18.01
N GLN A 291 12.00 -5.13 -17.53
CA GLN A 291 12.50 -6.27 -16.78
C GLN A 291 13.24 -5.85 -15.52
N ALA A 292 12.95 -6.52 -14.43
CA ALA A 292 13.71 -6.35 -13.19
C ALA A 292 13.90 -7.70 -12.50
N LEU A 293 15.11 -7.96 -12.03
CA LEU A 293 15.43 -9.04 -11.10
C LEU A 293 15.79 -8.39 -9.77
N ARG A 294 15.04 -8.72 -8.72
CA ARG A 294 15.23 -8.18 -7.37
C ARG A 294 15.63 -9.28 -6.41
N LEU A 295 16.70 -9.06 -5.67
CA LEU A 295 17.10 -9.88 -4.52
C LEU A 295 16.89 -9.06 -3.27
N GLN A 296 16.10 -9.56 -2.34
CA GLN A 296 15.82 -8.92 -1.06
C GLN A 296 16.19 -9.85 0.10
N PHE A 297 16.92 -9.30 1.05
CA PHE A 297 17.17 -9.89 2.35
C PHE A 297 16.42 -9.09 3.42
N THR A 298 15.64 -9.75 4.24
CA THR A 298 14.84 -9.10 5.28
C THR A 298 15.07 -9.76 6.64
N THR A 299 15.16 -8.96 7.71
CA THR A 299 15.22 -9.44 9.10
C THR A 299 14.08 -8.85 9.90
N GLN A 300 13.47 -9.66 10.75
CA GLN A 300 12.45 -9.23 11.74
C GLN A 300 12.97 -9.42 13.16
N ARG A 301 12.56 -8.52 14.07
CA ARG A 301 12.84 -8.59 15.51
C ARG A 301 11.56 -8.26 16.28
N ASP A 302 11.48 -8.78 17.49
CA ASP A 302 10.38 -8.54 18.44
C ASP A 302 9.02 -9.09 17.98
N ALA A 303 9.00 -10.08 17.06
CA ALA A 303 7.77 -10.77 16.68
C ALA A 303 7.26 -11.62 17.84
N LEU A 304 5.95 -11.57 18.12
CA LEU A 304 5.28 -12.46 19.06
C LEU A 304 5.38 -13.92 18.58
N ASP A 305 5.68 -14.85 19.49
CA ASP A 305 5.54 -16.30 19.40
C ASP A 305 5.96 -16.98 18.07
N VAL A 306 6.85 -16.36 17.32
CA VAL A 306 7.38 -16.97 16.10
C VAL A 306 8.70 -17.66 16.45
N ASP A 307 8.81 -18.93 16.10
CA ASP A 307 10.05 -19.71 16.19
C ASP A 307 11.26 -18.89 15.71
N ASP A 308 12.35 -18.92 16.47
CA ASP A 308 13.58 -18.16 16.19
C ASP A 308 14.14 -18.36 14.76
N ALA A 309 13.78 -19.48 14.11
CA ALA A 309 14.16 -19.81 12.74
C ALA A 309 13.55 -18.92 11.67
N ALA A 310 12.45 -18.23 11.95
CA ALA A 310 11.69 -17.47 10.97
C ALA A 310 11.98 -15.96 10.96
N ARG A 311 13.03 -15.50 11.64
CA ARG A 311 13.39 -14.07 11.72
C ARG A 311 14.08 -13.48 10.50
N ARG A 312 14.38 -14.30 9.50
CA ARG A 312 15.11 -13.88 8.30
C ARG A 312 14.44 -14.46 7.07
N SER A 313 14.38 -13.68 6.00
CA SER A 313 13.94 -14.14 4.69
C SER A 313 14.88 -13.69 3.60
N VAL A 314 15.00 -14.49 2.55
CA VAL A 314 15.66 -14.16 1.29
C VAL A 314 14.66 -14.39 0.18
N GLN A 315 14.44 -13.39 -0.64
CA GLN A 315 13.47 -13.43 -1.71
C GLN A 315 14.13 -13.02 -3.02
N LEU A 316 13.90 -13.79 -4.07
CA LEU A 316 14.27 -13.48 -5.43
C LEU A 316 13.01 -13.29 -6.25
N GLN A 317 12.85 -12.13 -6.87
CA GLN A 317 11.69 -11.80 -7.68
C GLN A 317 12.14 -11.41 -9.09
N TYR A 318 11.52 -12.01 -10.10
CA TYR A 318 11.62 -11.55 -11.48
C TYR A 318 10.32 -10.84 -11.87
N VAL A 319 10.42 -9.62 -12.35
CA VAL A 319 9.31 -8.81 -12.84
C VAL A 319 9.48 -8.62 -14.35
N LEU A 320 8.43 -8.93 -15.09
CA LEU A 320 8.33 -8.68 -16.52
C LEU A 320 7.09 -7.82 -16.77
N SER A 321 7.29 -6.65 -17.38
CA SER A 321 6.21 -5.75 -17.80
C SER A 321 6.20 -5.65 -19.31
N PHE A 322 5.02 -5.70 -19.92
CA PHE A 322 4.87 -5.55 -21.38
C PHE A 322 3.58 -4.75 -21.68
N GLY A 323 3.56 -4.13 -22.85
CA GLY A 323 2.48 -3.23 -23.24
C GLY A 323 2.80 -1.75 -22.98
N ALA A 324 1.87 -0.90 -23.35
CA ALA A 324 1.96 0.53 -23.08
C ALA A 324 1.51 0.80 -21.65
N HIS A 325 2.42 1.17 -20.78
CA HIS A 325 2.09 1.63 -19.44
C HIS A 325 2.43 3.12 -19.27
N GLY A 326 1.60 3.83 -18.52
CA GLY A 326 1.84 5.24 -18.20
C GLY A 326 3.07 5.43 -17.31
N ALA A 327 3.51 6.69 -17.15
CA ALA A 327 4.53 7.01 -16.16
C ALA A 327 4.04 6.60 -14.76
N HIS A 328 4.93 5.97 -14.00
CA HIS A 328 4.63 5.64 -12.60
C HIS A 328 4.35 6.92 -11.81
N SER A 329 3.42 6.83 -10.85
CA SER A 329 3.15 7.93 -9.92
C SER A 329 4.43 8.28 -9.14
N TYR A 330 4.51 9.55 -8.75
CA TYR A 330 5.69 10.13 -8.07
C TYR A 330 6.08 9.40 -6.78
#